data_9beb3cc69ca212546dd272d8ce513f8a
#
_entry.id   9beb3cc69ca212546dd272d8ce513f8a
#
_cell.length_a   1.000
_cell.length_b   1.000
_cell.length_c   1.000
_cell.angle_alpha   90.00
_cell.angle_beta   90.00
_cell.angle_gamma   90.00
#
_symmetry.space_group_name_H-M   'P 1'
#
loop_
_entity.id
_entity.type
_entity.pdbx_description
1 polymer ?
#
loop_
_entity_poly.entity_id
_entity_poly.type
_entity_poly.pdbx_seq_one_letter_code
_entity_poly.pdbx_strand_id
1 'polypeptide(L)'
;WRHFLCLLPPIISSKNRERIVHISKMEDISRRAFLRRSKQLAVAGTAGSWAMGLAGMGEAAAFSAGNDYRALVCVFFNGGNDHNSTLIPYDSANYDLYSAIRGGGPGQTAGGITLARSSLAATALTPANGQVLTNNVQYALAPQMTRMKALFDAGKIAPLLNVGPLIAPLTLAQYQSSNLVANPRPAKLFSHNDQQSTWQSSRPEGSTDGWGGRMGDLALSSNTNSLFTCISAAGNAVFLAGKDAITYQISSTGATSIGGLKSPLFGSTAGSNALRTLLTQSSNNMFEA
;
A
#
# COMPACT_ATOMS: atom_id res chain seq x y z
N TRP A 1 14.87 -2.89 -4.28
CA TRP A 1 14.03 -1.90 -3.57
C TRP A 1 12.78 -1.68 -4.41
N ARG A 2 11.61 -1.87 -3.83
CA ARG A 2 10.32 -1.72 -4.50
C ARG A 2 9.64 -0.45 -4.03
N HIS A 3 9.01 0.29 -4.93
CA HIS A 3 8.29 1.51 -4.59
C HIS A 3 6.80 1.21 -4.44
N PHE A 4 6.21 1.77 -3.41
CA PHE A 4 4.75 1.82 -3.23
C PHE A 4 4.27 3.17 -3.74
N LEU A 5 3.30 3.17 -4.62
CA LEU A 5 2.62 4.38 -5.05
C LEU A 5 1.26 4.41 -4.35
N CYS A 6 1.11 5.33 -3.42
CA CYS A 6 -0.15 5.59 -2.73
C CYS A 6 -0.79 6.85 -3.33
N LEU A 7 -1.98 6.71 -3.88
CA LEU A 7 -2.78 7.84 -4.37
C LEU A 7 -3.68 8.33 -3.24
N LEU A 8 -3.41 9.52 -2.74
CA LEU A 8 -4.26 10.18 -1.75
C LEU A 8 -5.24 11.14 -2.44
N PRO A 9 -6.51 11.20 -2.02
CA PRO A 9 -7.44 12.20 -2.52
C PRO A 9 -7.05 13.61 -2.04
N PRO A 10 -7.38 14.66 -2.78
CA PRO A 10 -7.02 16.03 -2.42
C PRO A 10 -7.72 16.47 -1.14
N ILE A 11 -6.97 17.10 -0.24
CA ILE A 11 -7.52 17.84 0.88
C ILE A 11 -8.11 19.14 0.31
N ILE A 12 -9.42 19.18 0.15
CA ILE A 12 -10.13 20.43 -0.22
C ILE A 12 -10.26 21.25 1.05
N SER A 13 -9.52 22.35 1.09
CA SER A 13 -9.72 23.42 2.08
C SER A 13 -11.03 24.12 1.80
N SER A 14 -12.07 23.86 2.59
CA SER A 14 -13.23 24.74 2.64
C SER A 14 -13.14 25.64 3.88
N LYS A 15 -13.19 26.94 3.64
CA LYS A 15 -13.39 27.98 4.65
C LYS A 15 -14.60 27.64 5.51
N ASN A 16 -14.40 27.42 6.81
CA ASN A 16 -15.35 27.86 7.84
C ASN A 16 -14.63 27.91 9.18
N ARG A 17 -14.33 29.13 9.60
CA ARG A 17 -13.85 29.49 10.93
C ARG A 17 -15.03 29.59 11.87
N GLU A 18 -15.62 28.51 12.30
CA GLU A 18 -16.48 28.53 13.51
C GLU A 18 -16.82 27.12 13.94
N ARG A 19 -15.89 26.42 14.59
CA ARG A 19 -16.12 25.23 15.45
C ARG A 19 -14.86 24.77 16.20
N ILE A 20 -14.18 25.72 16.86
CA ILE A 20 -12.95 25.38 17.60
C ILE A 20 -13.22 24.72 18.98
N VAL A 21 -14.45 24.78 19.49
CA VAL A 21 -14.75 24.37 20.89
C VAL A 21 -15.05 22.86 21.05
N HIS A 22 -15.29 22.12 19.96
CA HIS A 22 -15.63 20.67 20.08
C HIS A 22 -14.45 19.72 19.81
N ILE A 23 -13.35 20.23 19.28
CA ILE A 23 -12.19 19.41 18.86
C ILE A 23 -11.36 18.91 20.07
N SER A 24 -11.30 19.69 21.15
CA SER A 24 -10.45 19.34 22.30
C SER A 24 -10.90 18.09 23.09
N LYS A 25 -12.21 17.81 23.16
CA LYS A 25 -12.72 16.61 23.83
C LYS A 25 -12.62 15.35 22.99
N MET A 26 -12.68 15.47 21.66
CA MET A 26 -12.50 14.33 20.75
C MET A 26 -11.02 13.96 20.61
N GLU A 27 -10.10 14.92 20.64
CA GLU A 27 -8.66 14.63 20.66
C GLU A 27 -8.23 13.82 21.88
N ASP A 28 -8.77 14.08 23.06
CA ASP A 28 -8.42 13.35 24.28
C ASP A 28 -8.89 11.88 24.28
N ILE A 29 -10.05 11.58 23.68
CA ILE A 29 -10.55 10.22 23.53
C ILE A 29 -9.75 9.47 22.47
N SER A 30 -9.44 10.09 21.36
CA SER A 30 -8.61 9.58 20.26
C SER A 30 -7.19 9.27 20.74
N ARG A 31 -6.55 10.20 21.47
CA ARG A 31 -5.20 9.99 22.04
C ARG A 31 -5.13 8.85 23.04
N ARG A 32 -6.12 8.67 23.90
CA ARG A 32 -6.15 7.57 24.87
C ARG A 32 -6.39 6.21 24.21
N ALA A 33 -7.27 6.15 23.23
CA ALA A 33 -7.49 4.93 22.44
C ALA A 33 -6.23 4.58 21.63
N PHE A 34 -5.59 5.58 21.03
CA PHE A 34 -4.32 5.45 20.32
C PHE A 34 -3.22 4.92 21.24
N LEU A 35 -3.02 5.54 22.42
CA LEU A 35 -1.98 5.11 23.37
C LEU A 35 -2.22 3.73 23.98
N ARG A 36 -3.49 3.33 24.21
CA ARG A 36 -3.81 1.97 24.69
C ARG A 36 -3.48 0.90 23.63
N ARG A 37 -3.77 1.17 22.36
CA ARG A 37 -3.48 0.26 21.24
C ARG A 37 -2.00 0.29 20.85
N SER A 38 -1.33 1.43 20.96
CA SER A 38 0.12 1.55 20.76
C SER A 38 0.93 0.72 21.74
N LYS A 39 0.48 0.55 22.99
CA LYS A 39 1.12 -0.36 23.97
C LYS A 39 1.06 -1.83 23.53
N GLN A 40 0.00 -2.24 22.86
CA GLN A 40 -0.12 -3.61 22.32
C GLN A 40 0.75 -3.81 21.07
N LEU A 41 1.02 -2.76 20.31
CA LEU A 41 1.88 -2.75 19.11
C LEU A 41 3.38 -2.61 19.47
N ALA A 42 3.73 -1.92 20.55
CA ALA A 42 5.12 -1.74 20.99
C ALA A 42 5.79 -3.05 21.44
N VAL A 43 5.04 -4.07 21.74
CA VAL A 43 5.55 -5.44 22.07
C VAL A 43 5.97 -6.22 20.80
N ALA A 44 5.61 -5.76 19.62
CA ALA A 44 5.82 -6.47 18.35
C ALA A 44 7.03 -6.02 17.53
N GLY A 45 8.02 -5.33 18.14
CA GLY A 45 9.30 -5.02 17.50
C GLY A 45 9.23 -3.92 16.43
N THR A 46 10.37 -3.40 16.09
CA THR A 46 10.76 -2.24 15.27
C THR A 46 9.99 -1.87 13.98
N ALA A 47 8.97 -2.60 13.60
CA ALA A 47 7.99 -2.23 12.57
C ALA A 47 6.96 -1.17 13.06
N GLY A 48 7.03 -0.77 14.34
CA GLY A 48 5.99 0.02 15.01
C GLY A 48 5.80 1.45 14.47
N SER A 49 6.84 2.11 13.98
CA SER A 49 6.73 3.49 13.50
C SER A 49 5.96 3.61 12.18
N TRP A 50 6.09 2.62 11.31
CA TRP A 50 5.38 2.55 10.04
C TRP A 50 3.90 2.14 10.21
N ALA A 51 3.67 1.13 11.04
CA ALA A 51 2.32 0.71 11.37
C ALA A 51 1.54 1.82 12.10
N MET A 52 2.21 2.64 12.94
CA MET A 52 1.60 3.79 13.59
C MET A 52 1.22 4.91 12.62
N GLY A 53 2.08 5.21 11.64
CA GLY A 53 1.78 6.19 10.60
C GLY A 53 0.57 5.77 9.75
N LEU A 54 0.52 4.50 9.34
CA LEU A 54 -0.58 3.95 8.54
C LEU A 54 -1.85 3.75 9.35
N ALA A 55 -1.76 3.34 10.62
CA ALA A 55 -2.91 3.26 11.51
C ALA A 55 -3.51 4.64 11.79
N GLY A 56 -2.66 5.66 12.00
CA GLY A 56 -3.10 7.05 12.15
C GLY A 56 -3.77 7.61 10.89
N MET A 57 -3.29 7.21 9.71
CA MET A 57 -3.93 7.57 8.43
C MET A 57 -5.27 6.84 8.24
N GLY A 58 -5.36 5.57 8.65
CA GLY A 58 -6.61 4.80 8.63
C GLY A 58 -7.64 5.37 9.58
N GLU A 59 -7.23 5.73 10.79
CA GLU A 59 -8.09 6.37 11.79
C GLU A 59 -8.57 7.75 11.31
N ALA A 60 -7.68 8.58 10.75
CA ALA A 60 -8.04 9.87 10.17
C ALA A 60 -9.00 9.74 8.97
N ALA A 61 -8.88 8.69 8.17
CA ALA A 61 -9.79 8.40 7.06
C ALA A 61 -11.16 7.90 7.56
N ALA A 62 -11.19 7.10 8.65
CA ALA A 62 -12.42 6.57 9.24
C ALA A 62 -13.22 7.64 10.00
N PHE A 63 -12.54 8.61 10.62
CA PHE A 63 -13.20 9.67 11.43
C PHE A 63 -13.85 10.79 10.61
N SER A 64 -13.66 10.85 9.32
CA SER A 64 -14.39 11.78 8.45
C SER A 64 -15.72 11.19 8.00
N ALA A 65 -16.58 10.82 8.94
CA ALA A 65 -17.96 10.41 8.67
C ALA A 65 -18.84 11.61 8.25
N GLY A 66 -18.46 12.26 7.15
CA GLY A 66 -19.39 13.04 6.33
C GLY A 66 -19.92 12.12 5.24
N ASN A 67 -20.97 12.55 4.52
CA ASN A 67 -21.56 11.85 3.36
C ASN A 67 -20.57 11.64 2.18
N ASP A 68 -19.27 11.63 2.43
CA ASP A 68 -18.21 11.56 1.42
C ASP A 68 -17.56 10.17 1.47
N TYR A 69 -17.80 9.39 0.43
CA TYR A 69 -17.17 8.08 0.26
C TYR A 69 -15.66 8.23 0.05
N ARG A 70 -14.88 7.53 0.87
CA ARG A 70 -13.42 7.50 0.76
C ARG A 70 -12.94 6.06 0.64
N ALA A 71 -12.00 5.84 -0.26
CA ALA A 71 -11.38 4.56 -0.46
C ALA A 71 -9.86 4.69 -0.53
N LEU A 72 -9.15 3.77 0.14
CA LEU A 72 -7.72 3.55 -0.07
C LEU A 72 -7.56 2.45 -1.12
N VAL A 73 -6.99 2.80 -2.27
CA VAL A 73 -6.69 1.83 -3.33
C VAL A 73 -5.20 1.52 -3.31
N CYS A 74 -4.85 0.27 -3.04
CA CYS A 74 -3.49 -0.23 -3.09
C CYS A 74 -3.25 -0.98 -4.40
N VAL A 75 -2.31 -0.50 -5.21
CA VAL A 75 -1.86 -1.18 -6.42
C VAL A 75 -0.48 -1.78 -6.14
N PHE A 76 -0.42 -3.10 -6.03
CA PHE A 76 0.81 -3.82 -5.74
C PHE A 76 1.35 -4.50 -6.99
N PHE A 77 2.55 -4.07 -7.43
CA PHE A 77 3.25 -4.70 -8.55
C PHE A 77 3.98 -5.95 -8.05
N ASN A 78 3.41 -7.10 -8.30
CA ASN A 78 3.84 -8.40 -7.80
C ASN A 78 5.02 -9.01 -8.56
N GLY A 79 5.62 -8.31 -9.46
CA GLY A 79 6.73 -8.75 -10.31
C GLY A 79 6.63 -8.10 -11.69
N GLY A 80 7.61 -8.38 -12.54
CA GLY A 80 7.66 -7.83 -13.90
C GLY A 80 7.78 -6.30 -13.98
N ASN A 81 8.01 -5.62 -12.86
CA ASN A 81 8.21 -4.18 -12.81
C ASN A 81 9.65 -3.84 -12.46
N ASP A 82 10.30 -3.12 -13.35
CA ASP A 82 11.60 -2.51 -13.08
C ASP A 82 11.40 -1.19 -12.33
N HIS A 83 11.43 -1.27 -11.02
CA HIS A 83 11.20 -0.09 -10.17
C HIS A 83 12.28 0.99 -10.34
N ASN A 84 13.52 0.62 -10.70
CA ASN A 84 14.59 1.59 -10.96
C ASN A 84 14.38 2.36 -12.26
N SER A 85 13.51 1.88 -13.16
CA SER A 85 13.10 2.58 -14.36
C SER A 85 11.70 3.22 -14.25
N THR A 86 11.11 3.24 -13.05
CA THR A 86 9.84 3.94 -12.76
C THR A 86 10.09 5.38 -12.34
N LEU A 87 11.03 5.60 -11.42
CA LEU A 87 11.47 6.92 -10.98
C LEU A 87 12.99 6.97 -11.06
N ILE A 88 13.50 7.83 -11.91
CA ILE A 88 14.88 7.83 -12.39
C ILE A 88 15.54 9.15 -11.97
N PRO A 89 16.79 9.13 -11.45
CA PRO A 89 17.56 10.35 -11.27
C PRO A 89 17.70 11.10 -12.59
N TYR A 90 17.42 12.40 -12.58
CA TYR A 90 17.39 13.21 -13.80
C TYR A 90 18.49 14.28 -13.87
N ASP A 91 19.01 14.73 -12.72
CA ASP A 91 20.24 15.55 -12.76
C ASP A 91 21.40 14.76 -13.36
N SER A 92 22.33 15.44 -14.01
CA SER A 92 23.37 14.77 -14.82
C SER A 92 24.24 13.82 -13.98
N ALA A 93 24.65 14.23 -12.79
CA ALA A 93 25.57 13.46 -11.97
C ALA A 93 24.94 12.13 -11.49
N ASN A 94 23.73 12.18 -10.94
CA ASN A 94 23.04 10.97 -10.46
C ASN A 94 22.49 10.13 -11.61
N TYR A 95 22.12 10.77 -12.73
CA TYR A 95 21.73 10.04 -13.94
C TYR A 95 22.89 9.22 -14.49
N ASP A 96 24.10 9.77 -14.54
CA ASP A 96 25.29 9.07 -15.05
C ASP A 96 25.63 7.85 -14.17
N LEU A 97 25.47 7.95 -12.85
CA LEU A 97 25.60 6.81 -11.93
C LEU A 97 24.53 5.74 -12.22
N TYR A 98 23.27 6.15 -12.35
CA TYR A 98 22.19 5.23 -12.70
C TYR A 98 22.47 4.54 -14.04
N SER A 99 22.87 5.29 -15.05
CA SER A 99 23.16 4.79 -16.38
C SER A 99 24.33 3.80 -16.36
N ALA A 100 25.43 4.14 -15.67
CA ALA A 100 26.60 3.27 -15.56
C ALA A 100 26.25 1.94 -14.87
N ILE A 101 25.52 1.98 -13.76
CA ILE A 101 25.09 0.77 -13.02
C ILE A 101 24.21 -0.15 -13.88
N ARG A 102 23.42 0.41 -14.79
CA ARG A 102 22.48 -0.31 -15.64
C ARG A 102 23.03 -0.64 -17.03
N GLY A 103 24.35 -0.51 -17.21
CA GLY A 103 25.07 -0.89 -18.41
C GLY A 103 25.05 0.14 -19.54
N GLY A 104 24.49 1.35 -19.31
CA GLY A 104 24.45 2.43 -20.31
C GLY A 104 25.70 3.30 -20.37
N GLY A 105 26.57 3.22 -19.39
CA GLY A 105 27.72 4.11 -19.25
C GLY A 105 27.35 5.57 -18.95
N PRO A 106 28.33 6.46 -18.70
CA PRO A 106 28.06 7.89 -18.54
C PRO A 106 27.31 8.46 -19.73
N GLY A 107 26.28 9.26 -19.49
CA GLY A 107 25.47 9.85 -20.54
C GLY A 107 24.75 8.86 -21.46
N GLN A 108 24.65 7.59 -21.05
CA GLN A 108 24.11 6.49 -21.88
C GLN A 108 24.93 6.26 -23.16
N THR A 109 26.22 6.33 -23.08
CA THR A 109 27.12 6.13 -24.25
C THR A 109 27.27 4.66 -24.67
N ALA A 110 26.86 3.71 -23.83
CA ALA A 110 26.81 2.28 -24.09
C ALA A 110 25.35 1.78 -24.12
N GLY A 111 25.14 0.55 -24.53
CA GLY A 111 23.83 -0.12 -24.50
C GLY A 111 23.26 -0.30 -23.08
N GLY A 112 22.73 -1.47 -22.78
CA GLY A 112 22.15 -1.79 -21.47
C GLY A 112 20.66 -1.51 -21.38
N ILE A 113 20.14 -1.52 -20.14
CA ILE A 113 18.71 -1.35 -19.84
C ILE A 113 18.37 0.05 -19.33
N THR A 114 19.24 1.00 -19.52
CA THR A 114 19.07 2.40 -19.14
C THR A 114 18.09 3.10 -20.07
N LEU A 115 17.19 3.89 -19.51
CA LEU A 115 16.35 4.81 -20.28
C LEU A 115 17.14 6.08 -20.62
N ALA A 116 17.12 6.51 -21.88
CA ALA A 116 17.83 7.69 -22.33
C ALA A 116 17.39 8.94 -21.57
N ARG A 117 18.33 9.75 -21.08
CA ARG A 117 18.03 10.98 -20.34
C ARG A 117 17.16 11.95 -21.15
N SER A 118 17.40 12.04 -22.45
CA SER A 118 16.59 12.85 -23.37
C SER A 118 15.12 12.43 -23.41
N SER A 119 14.83 11.14 -23.26
CA SER A 119 13.44 10.64 -23.25
C SER A 119 12.70 10.97 -21.95
N LEU A 120 13.42 11.34 -20.89
CA LEU A 120 12.87 11.65 -19.56
C LEU A 120 12.44 13.12 -19.41
N ALA A 121 12.82 14.00 -20.34
CA ALA A 121 12.58 15.43 -20.22
C ALA A 121 11.09 15.78 -20.02
N ALA A 122 10.21 15.09 -20.76
CA ALA A 122 8.76 15.32 -20.68
C ALA A 122 8.13 14.88 -19.34
N THR A 123 8.83 14.03 -18.59
CA THR A 123 8.34 13.48 -17.32
C THR A 123 9.19 13.92 -16.12
N ALA A 124 10.09 14.89 -16.31
CA ALA A 124 10.87 15.48 -15.24
C ALA A 124 9.95 16.12 -14.18
N LEU A 125 10.22 15.80 -12.91
CA LEU A 125 9.43 16.25 -11.78
C LEU A 125 9.98 17.56 -11.22
N THR A 126 9.12 18.55 -11.06
CA THR A 126 9.44 19.79 -10.38
C THR A 126 8.68 19.84 -9.07
N PRO A 127 9.36 19.80 -7.92
CA PRO A 127 8.69 19.90 -6.63
C PRO A 127 7.86 21.18 -6.50
N ALA A 128 6.71 21.09 -5.84
CA ALA A 128 5.84 22.23 -5.63
C ALA A 128 6.54 23.32 -4.78
N ASN A 129 6.10 24.56 -4.93
CA ASN A 129 6.57 25.72 -4.14
C ASN A 129 8.09 25.98 -4.22
N GLY A 130 8.75 25.59 -5.30
CA GLY A 130 10.17 25.81 -5.47
C GLY A 130 11.06 25.03 -4.50
N GLN A 131 10.54 23.98 -3.88
CA GLN A 131 11.31 23.11 -3.00
C GLN A 131 12.44 22.45 -3.78
N VAL A 132 13.61 22.46 -3.20
CA VAL A 132 14.80 21.79 -3.73
C VAL A 132 15.09 20.59 -2.85
N LEU A 133 15.28 19.43 -3.48
CA LEU A 133 15.66 18.22 -2.75
C LEU A 133 17.12 18.33 -2.27
N THR A 134 17.45 17.61 -1.22
CA THR A 134 18.80 17.53 -0.67
C THR A 134 19.79 17.23 -1.81
N ASN A 135 20.90 17.94 -1.84
CA ASN A 135 21.94 17.83 -2.88
C ASN A 135 21.46 18.15 -4.31
N ASN A 136 20.42 18.94 -4.49
CA ASN A 136 19.84 19.31 -5.78
C ASN A 136 19.49 18.12 -6.68
N VAL A 137 19.19 16.97 -6.09
CA VAL A 137 18.79 15.78 -6.84
C VAL A 137 17.48 16.06 -7.57
N GLN A 138 17.42 15.70 -8.84
CA GLN A 138 16.21 15.78 -9.65
C GLN A 138 15.78 14.39 -10.06
N TYR A 139 14.49 14.20 -10.25
CA TYR A 139 13.92 12.94 -10.71
C TYR A 139 13.00 13.14 -11.91
N ALA A 140 12.88 12.10 -12.71
CA ALA A 140 11.87 11.98 -13.75
C ALA A 140 11.16 10.64 -13.64
N LEU A 141 9.91 10.61 -14.06
CA LEU A 141 9.18 9.35 -14.21
C LEU A 141 9.54 8.69 -15.55
N ALA A 142 9.26 7.40 -15.69
CA ALA A 142 9.35 6.72 -16.97
C ALA A 142 8.61 7.49 -18.08
N PRO A 143 9.07 7.48 -19.33
CA PRO A 143 8.51 8.30 -20.41
C PRO A 143 7.00 8.10 -20.63
N GLN A 144 6.49 6.90 -20.36
CA GLN A 144 5.09 6.53 -20.52
C GLN A 144 4.19 7.08 -19.40
N MET A 145 4.76 7.58 -18.30
CA MET A 145 4.03 7.97 -17.09
C MET A 145 3.60 9.46 -17.10
N THR A 146 3.26 10.00 -18.25
CA THR A 146 2.87 11.41 -18.41
C THR A 146 1.63 11.79 -17.59
N ARG A 147 0.67 10.86 -17.44
CA ARG A 147 -0.52 11.09 -16.61
C ARG A 147 -0.16 11.18 -15.12
N MET A 148 0.81 10.39 -14.67
CA MET A 148 1.29 10.47 -13.29
C MET A 148 2.06 11.76 -13.04
N LYS A 149 2.85 12.23 -14.04
CA LYS A 149 3.47 13.55 -13.96
C LYS A 149 2.42 14.64 -13.79
N ALA A 150 1.35 14.62 -14.57
CA ALA A 150 0.27 15.61 -14.44
C ALA A 150 -0.37 15.60 -13.03
N LEU A 151 -0.53 14.42 -12.41
CA LEU A 151 -0.99 14.33 -11.03
C LEU A 151 0.05 14.84 -10.02
N PHE A 152 1.33 14.64 -10.28
CA PHE A 152 2.40 15.20 -9.45
C PHE A 152 2.40 16.72 -9.52
N ASP A 153 2.33 17.30 -10.72
CA ASP A 153 2.27 18.75 -10.94
C ASP A 153 1.02 19.37 -10.26
N ALA A 154 -0.06 18.62 -10.20
CA ALA A 154 -1.27 19.02 -9.49
C ALA A 154 -1.19 18.81 -7.94
N GLY A 155 -0.04 18.39 -7.41
CA GLY A 155 0.17 18.14 -5.99
C GLY A 155 -0.61 16.94 -5.43
N LYS A 156 -0.98 15.97 -6.28
CA LYS A 156 -1.80 14.80 -5.92
C LYS A 156 -1.00 13.51 -5.77
N ILE A 157 0.29 13.54 -6.04
CA ILE A 157 1.20 12.39 -5.90
C ILE A 157 2.43 12.84 -5.12
N ALA A 158 2.87 11.99 -4.19
CA ALA A 158 4.13 12.11 -3.49
C ALA A 158 4.91 10.79 -3.64
N PRO A 159 6.00 10.76 -4.43
CA PRO A 159 6.88 9.59 -4.48
C PRO A 159 7.63 9.41 -3.17
N LEU A 160 7.64 8.18 -2.66
CA LEU A 160 8.45 7.77 -1.52
C LEU A 160 9.56 6.83 -2.00
N LEU A 161 10.81 7.22 -1.77
CA LEU A 161 11.99 6.48 -2.15
C LEU A 161 12.59 5.72 -0.97
N ASN A 162 13.44 4.74 -1.27
CA ASN A 162 14.19 3.97 -0.26
C ASN A 162 13.30 3.28 0.77
N VAL A 163 12.11 2.87 0.38
CA VAL A 163 11.19 2.10 1.23
C VAL A 163 11.43 0.61 1.00
N GLY A 164 11.60 -0.14 2.07
CA GLY A 164 11.80 -1.59 2.00
C GLY A 164 11.93 -2.23 3.37
N PRO A 165 11.96 -3.56 3.46
CA PRO A 165 12.16 -4.25 4.71
C PRO A 165 13.55 -3.91 5.26
N LEU A 166 13.61 -3.53 6.54
CA LEU A 166 14.83 -3.15 7.24
C LEU A 166 14.72 -3.58 8.71
N ILE A 167 15.78 -4.19 9.25
CA ILE A 167 15.89 -4.45 10.69
C ILE A 167 16.64 -3.30 11.37
N ALA A 168 17.79 -2.92 10.78
CA ALA A 168 18.59 -1.79 11.21
C ALA A 168 19.24 -1.16 9.96
N PRO A 169 19.55 0.14 9.98
CA PRO A 169 20.33 0.78 8.92
C PRO A 169 21.68 0.09 8.77
N LEU A 170 22.04 -0.28 7.56
CA LEU A 170 23.27 -0.96 7.22
C LEU A 170 24.01 -0.23 6.11
N THR A 171 25.32 -0.08 6.25
CA THR A 171 26.20 0.27 5.14
C THR A 171 26.40 -0.92 4.21
N LEU A 172 26.93 -0.69 3.00
CA LEU A 172 27.25 -1.77 2.06
C LEU A 172 28.23 -2.78 2.68
N ALA A 173 29.27 -2.31 3.36
CA ALA A 173 30.25 -3.17 4.03
C ALA A 173 29.61 -4.02 5.13
N GLN A 174 28.71 -3.45 5.92
CA GLN A 174 27.96 -4.19 6.94
C GLN A 174 27.01 -5.22 6.30
N TYR A 175 26.36 -4.87 5.20
CA TYR A 175 25.52 -5.80 4.45
C TYR A 175 26.34 -6.98 3.89
N GLN A 176 27.55 -6.75 3.43
CA GLN A 176 28.44 -7.79 2.89
C GLN A 176 29.14 -8.62 4.00
N SER A 177 29.08 -8.16 5.25
CA SER A 177 29.68 -8.86 6.38
C SER A 177 29.05 -10.24 6.61
N SER A 178 29.86 -11.23 6.97
CA SER A 178 29.37 -12.55 7.41
C SER A 178 28.81 -12.54 8.84
N ASN A 179 29.06 -11.49 9.61
CA ASN A 179 28.55 -11.38 10.98
C ASN A 179 27.09 -10.88 10.98
N LEU A 180 26.16 -11.81 10.86
CA LEU A 180 24.72 -11.51 10.84
C LEU A 180 24.14 -11.13 12.21
N VAL A 181 24.86 -11.42 13.29
CA VAL A 181 24.44 -11.02 14.65
C VAL A 181 24.65 -9.52 14.83
N ALA A 182 25.81 -9.01 14.43
CA ALA A 182 26.12 -7.58 14.50
C ALA A 182 25.41 -6.77 13.38
N ASN A 183 25.16 -7.39 12.24
CA ASN A 183 24.57 -6.75 11.05
C ASN A 183 23.34 -7.54 10.59
N PRO A 184 22.23 -7.50 11.33
CA PRO A 184 21.05 -8.29 11.02
C PRO A 184 20.39 -7.83 9.73
N ARG A 185 20.03 -8.79 8.88
CA ARG A 185 19.32 -8.57 7.62
C ARG A 185 17.89 -9.07 7.73
N PRO A 186 16.97 -8.47 7.01
CA PRO A 186 15.63 -9.04 6.88
C PRO A 186 15.68 -10.48 6.37
N ALA A 187 14.78 -11.31 6.90
CA ALA A 187 14.73 -12.72 6.51
C ALA A 187 14.38 -12.87 5.02
N LYS A 188 15.01 -13.85 4.37
CA LYS A 188 14.64 -14.32 3.03
C LYS A 188 14.53 -13.22 1.95
N LEU A 189 15.48 -12.28 1.91
CA LEU A 189 15.47 -11.10 1.02
C LEU A 189 15.31 -11.43 -0.47
N PHE A 190 15.69 -12.64 -0.92
CA PHE A 190 15.63 -13.04 -2.32
C PHE A 190 14.51 -14.03 -2.62
N SER A 191 13.68 -14.37 -1.64
CA SER A 191 12.48 -15.18 -1.86
C SER A 191 11.33 -14.31 -2.34
N HIS A 192 10.77 -14.65 -3.50
CA HIS A 192 9.63 -13.90 -4.06
C HIS A 192 8.43 -13.89 -3.12
N ASN A 193 8.02 -15.06 -2.61
CA ASN A 193 6.84 -15.21 -1.75
C ASN A 193 7.03 -14.48 -0.42
N ASP A 194 8.19 -14.65 0.22
CA ASP A 194 8.49 -13.99 1.48
C ASP A 194 8.54 -12.47 1.34
N GLN A 195 9.11 -11.96 0.24
CA GLN A 195 9.14 -10.52 -0.02
C GLN A 195 7.74 -9.95 -0.31
N GLN A 196 6.91 -10.67 -1.05
CA GLN A 196 5.52 -10.29 -1.27
C GLN A 196 4.75 -10.25 0.05
N SER A 197 4.88 -11.29 0.87
CA SER A 197 4.27 -11.35 2.19
C SER A 197 4.77 -10.23 3.09
N THR A 198 6.08 -9.97 3.11
CA THR A 198 6.67 -8.90 3.92
C THR A 198 6.11 -7.53 3.55
N TRP A 199 5.92 -7.22 2.27
CA TRP A 199 5.30 -5.98 1.83
C TRP A 199 3.82 -5.86 2.22
N GLN A 200 3.10 -6.97 2.25
CA GLN A 200 1.67 -7.02 2.53
C GLN A 200 1.34 -7.12 4.02
N SER A 201 2.21 -7.74 4.81
CA SER A 201 1.93 -8.06 6.21
C SER A 201 3.00 -7.60 7.20
N SER A 202 4.15 -7.09 6.72
CA SER A 202 5.37 -6.84 7.49
C SER A 202 5.99 -8.13 8.09
N ARG A 203 5.65 -9.30 7.54
CA ARG A 203 6.16 -10.61 7.95
C ARG A 203 6.48 -11.49 6.73
N PRO A 204 7.40 -12.45 6.86
CA PRO A 204 7.63 -13.46 5.84
C PRO A 204 6.37 -14.29 5.55
N GLU A 205 6.46 -15.19 4.57
CA GLU A 205 5.39 -16.11 4.23
C GLU A 205 4.84 -16.86 5.47
N GLY A 206 3.54 -17.12 5.48
CA GLY A 206 2.81 -17.71 6.61
C GLY A 206 2.09 -16.70 7.50
N SER A 207 2.12 -15.41 7.17
CA SER A 207 1.28 -14.43 7.85
C SER A 207 -0.19 -14.65 7.54
N THR A 208 -1.03 -14.55 8.57
CA THR A 208 -2.49 -14.71 8.47
C THR A 208 -3.22 -13.39 8.32
N ASP A 209 -2.56 -12.27 8.62
CA ASP A 209 -3.12 -10.93 8.56
C ASP A 209 -2.18 -9.95 7.84
N GLY A 210 -2.74 -9.01 7.09
CA GLY A 210 -2.05 -7.95 6.39
C GLY A 210 -2.29 -6.57 6.99
N TRP A 211 -1.45 -5.60 6.63
CA TRP A 211 -1.60 -4.26 7.17
C TRP A 211 -2.87 -3.55 6.64
N GLY A 212 -3.28 -3.84 5.41
CA GLY A 212 -4.54 -3.34 4.85
C GLY A 212 -5.76 -3.91 5.58
N GLY A 213 -5.73 -5.21 5.90
CA GLY A 213 -6.79 -5.86 6.69
C GLY A 213 -6.87 -5.31 8.12
N ARG A 214 -5.72 -5.04 8.76
CA ARG A 214 -5.70 -4.37 10.08
C ARG A 214 -6.27 -2.96 10.04
N MET A 215 -6.08 -2.23 8.93
CA MET A 215 -6.78 -0.95 8.71
C MET A 215 -8.28 -1.17 8.52
N GLY A 216 -8.66 -2.23 7.80
CA GLY A 216 -10.04 -2.65 7.62
C GLY A 216 -10.72 -2.93 8.96
N ASP A 217 -10.08 -3.64 9.89
CA ASP A 217 -10.62 -3.90 11.24
C ASP A 217 -11.00 -2.60 11.96
N LEU A 218 -10.22 -1.53 11.78
CA LEU A 218 -10.52 -0.21 12.37
C LEU A 218 -11.69 0.50 11.67
N ALA A 219 -11.93 0.20 10.40
CA ALA A 219 -12.93 0.87 9.58
C ALA A 219 -14.28 0.14 9.52
N LEU A 220 -14.39 -1.08 10.07
CA LEU A 220 -15.63 -1.88 10.01
C LEU A 220 -16.85 -1.14 10.54
N SER A 221 -16.70 -0.46 11.68
CA SER A 221 -17.80 0.27 12.32
C SER A 221 -18.18 1.57 11.62
N SER A 222 -17.34 2.04 10.71
CA SER A 222 -17.58 3.29 9.95
C SER A 222 -18.32 3.04 8.64
N ASN A 223 -18.47 1.79 8.22
CA ASN A 223 -19.15 1.40 7.00
C ASN A 223 -20.55 0.88 7.30
N THR A 224 -21.55 1.32 6.55
CA THR A 224 -22.94 0.83 6.65
C THR A 224 -23.02 -0.68 6.42
N ASN A 225 -22.18 -1.21 5.53
CA ASN A 225 -22.05 -2.64 5.30
C ASN A 225 -20.55 -3.03 5.43
N SER A 226 -20.24 -3.69 6.53
CA SER A 226 -18.87 -4.10 6.86
C SER A 226 -18.26 -5.07 5.84
N LEU A 227 -19.07 -5.83 5.10
CA LEU A 227 -18.61 -6.76 4.07
C LEU A 227 -17.80 -6.07 2.96
N PHE A 228 -18.13 -4.82 2.65
CA PHE A 228 -17.45 -4.05 1.60
C PHE A 228 -16.32 -3.16 2.13
N THR A 229 -15.85 -3.38 3.36
CA THR A 229 -14.72 -2.62 3.91
C THR A 229 -13.40 -2.99 3.24
N CYS A 230 -13.16 -4.27 2.98
CA CYS A 230 -11.94 -4.77 2.34
C CYS A 230 -12.29 -5.48 1.03
N ILE A 231 -11.97 -4.87 -0.10
CA ILE A 231 -12.30 -5.41 -1.43
C ILE A 231 -11.02 -5.71 -2.20
N SER A 232 -10.86 -6.94 -2.69
CA SER A 232 -9.78 -7.34 -3.58
C SER A 232 -10.30 -7.61 -4.98
N ALA A 233 -9.70 -6.95 -5.98
CA ALA A 233 -9.95 -7.22 -7.40
C ALA A 233 -8.85 -8.09 -8.04
N ALA A 234 -7.84 -8.51 -7.27
CA ALA A 234 -6.66 -9.23 -7.74
C ALA A 234 -6.52 -10.63 -7.13
N GLY A 235 -7.61 -11.20 -6.65
CA GLY A 235 -7.60 -12.52 -6.00
C GLY A 235 -7.27 -12.44 -4.51
N ASN A 236 -6.94 -13.58 -3.91
CA ASN A 236 -6.67 -13.67 -2.48
C ASN A 236 -5.23 -13.25 -2.18
N ALA A 237 -5.07 -12.25 -1.33
CA ALA A 237 -3.78 -11.78 -0.86
C ALA A 237 -3.87 -11.47 0.65
N VAL A 238 -2.80 -11.77 1.38
CA VAL A 238 -2.75 -11.51 2.83
C VAL A 238 -2.92 -10.03 3.17
N PHE A 239 -2.67 -9.13 2.23
CA PHE A 239 -2.76 -7.68 2.41
C PHE A 239 -4.05 -7.21 3.07
N LEU A 240 -5.20 -7.72 2.61
CA LEU A 240 -6.53 -7.33 3.11
C LEU A 240 -7.11 -8.26 4.17
N ALA A 241 -6.40 -9.31 4.54
CA ALA A 241 -6.82 -10.18 5.64
C ALA A 241 -6.67 -9.43 6.98
N GLY A 242 -7.77 -9.18 7.67
CA GLY A 242 -7.81 -8.61 9.01
C GLY A 242 -7.98 -9.69 10.07
N LYS A 243 -8.15 -9.30 11.33
CA LYS A 243 -8.61 -10.18 12.38
C LYS A 243 -10.13 -10.40 12.30
N ASP A 244 -10.84 -9.32 12.05
CA ASP A 244 -12.30 -9.25 11.98
C ASP A 244 -12.76 -8.89 10.55
N ALA A 245 -11.98 -8.11 9.82
CA ALA A 245 -12.27 -7.73 8.46
C ALA A 245 -12.05 -8.90 7.49
N ILE A 246 -13.11 -9.26 6.79
CA ILE A 246 -13.10 -10.29 5.75
C ILE A 246 -12.86 -9.64 4.40
N THR A 247 -12.00 -10.26 3.58
CA THR A 247 -11.76 -9.79 2.22
C THR A 247 -12.90 -10.20 1.28
N TYR A 248 -13.63 -9.22 0.75
CA TYR A 248 -14.56 -9.45 -0.34
C TYR A 248 -13.81 -9.48 -1.68
N GLN A 249 -13.87 -10.63 -2.36
CA GLN A 249 -13.19 -10.80 -3.64
C GLN A 249 -14.13 -10.57 -4.82
N ILE A 250 -13.65 -9.77 -5.78
CA ILE A 250 -14.28 -9.63 -7.09
C ILE A 250 -13.29 -10.02 -8.18
N SER A 251 -13.80 -10.55 -9.28
CA SER A 251 -13.00 -10.80 -10.48
C SER A 251 -13.15 -9.66 -11.49
N SER A 252 -12.33 -9.65 -12.54
CA SER A 252 -12.48 -8.71 -13.65
C SER A 252 -13.84 -8.83 -14.37
N THR A 253 -14.54 -9.95 -14.17
CA THR A 253 -15.90 -10.22 -14.71
C THR A 253 -17.00 -9.97 -13.68
N GLY A 254 -16.66 -9.38 -12.52
CA GLY A 254 -17.59 -9.11 -11.43
C GLY A 254 -17.52 -10.11 -10.28
N ALA A 255 -18.57 -10.19 -9.48
CA ALA A 255 -18.64 -11.09 -8.34
C ALA A 255 -18.52 -12.56 -8.75
N THR A 256 -17.72 -13.32 -8.01
CA THR A 256 -17.56 -14.75 -8.27
C THR A 256 -18.84 -15.49 -7.94
N SER A 257 -19.40 -16.14 -8.96
CA SER A 257 -20.65 -16.87 -8.76
C SER A 257 -20.39 -18.22 -8.09
N ILE A 258 -21.29 -18.60 -7.19
CA ILE A 258 -21.25 -19.91 -6.54
C ILE A 258 -21.68 -20.98 -7.56
N GLY A 259 -20.75 -21.83 -7.99
CA GLY A 259 -21.00 -22.83 -9.05
C GLY A 259 -22.17 -23.76 -8.75
N GLY A 260 -22.34 -24.20 -7.52
CA GLY A 260 -23.47 -25.04 -7.09
C GLY A 260 -24.85 -24.39 -7.17
N LEU A 261 -24.94 -23.08 -7.41
CA LEU A 261 -26.18 -22.37 -7.70
C LEU A 261 -26.51 -22.28 -9.19
N LYS A 262 -25.49 -22.47 -10.06
CA LYS A 262 -25.64 -22.37 -11.53
C LYS A 262 -25.91 -23.71 -12.17
N SER A 263 -25.37 -24.78 -11.62
CA SER A 263 -25.55 -26.15 -12.11
C SER A 263 -25.98 -27.07 -10.97
N PRO A 264 -26.65 -28.19 -11.24
CA PRO A 264 -27.07 -29.11 -10.20
C PRO A 264 -25.91 -29.52 -9.30
N LEU A 265 -26.01 -29.24 -8.00
CA LEU A 265 -25.00 -29.59 -7.00
C LEU A 265 -24.94 -31.14 -6.91
N PHE A 266 -23.80 -31.73 -7.22
CA PHE A 266 -23.64 -33.19 -7.32
C PHE A 266 -24.69 -33.87 -8.20
N GLY A 267 -25.14 -33.22 -9.30
CA GLY A 267 -26.19 -33.71 -10.18
C GLY A 267 -27.62 -33.56 -9.66
N SER A 268 -27.82 -32.94 -8.50
CA SER A 268 -29.13 -32.74 -7.86
C SER A 268 -29.60 -31.30 -7.89
N THR A 269 -30.70 -31.03 -8.56
CA THR A 269 -31.39 -29.73 -8.54
C THR A 269 -31.94 -29.42 -7.15
N ALA A 270 -32.41 -30.43 -6.44
CA ALA A 270 -32.88 -30.28 -5.06
C ALA A 270 -31.75 -29.83 -4.13
N GLY A 271 -30.51 -30.36 -4.33
CA GLY A 271 -29.32 -29.92 -3.63
C GLY A 271 -28.98 -28.45 -3.87
N SER A 272 -29.05 -28.00 -5.12
CA SER A 272 -28.85 -26.58 -5.47
C SER A 272 -29.92 -25.65 -4.86
N ASN A 273 -31.18 -26.10 -4.84
CA ASN A 273 -32.26 -25.32 -4.23
C ASN A 273 -32.11 -25.24 -2.71
N ALA A 274 -31.72 -26.35 -2.03
CA ALA A 274 -31.43 -26.36 -0.60
C ALA A 274 -30.26 -25.41 -0.26
N LEU A 275 -29.18 -25.45 -1.04
CA LEU A 275 -28.06 -24.52 -0.89
C LEU A 275 -28.50 -23.07 -1.07
N ARG A 276 -29.31 -22.78 -2.09
CA ARG A 276 -29.87 -21.43 -2.31
C ARG A 276 -30.68 -20.97 -1.10
N THR A 277 -31.56 -21.83 -0.59
CA THR A 277 -32.38 -21.50 0.59
C THR A 277 -31.52 -21.18 1.79
N LEU A 278 -30.48 -22.00 2.09
CA LEU A 278 -29.54 -21.76 3.17
C LEU A 278 -28.81 -20.41 3.03
N LEU A 279 -28.37 -20.07 1.81
CA LEU A 279 -27.63 -18.83 1.54
C LEU A 279 -28.51 -17.57 1.54
N THR A 280 -29.79 -17.71 1.31
CA THR A 280 -30.75 -16.57 1.23
C THR A 280 -31.67 -16.46 2.44
N GLN A 281 -31.61 -17.45 3.34
CA GLN A 281 -32.41 -17.45 4.56
C GLN A 281 -31.81 -16.43 5.55
N SER A 282 -32.66 -15.58 6.12
CA SER A 282 -32.24 -14.71 7.21
C SER A 282 -31.85 -15.55 8.42
N SER A 283 -30.63 -15.35 8.91
CA SER A 283 -30.15 -16.01 10.13
C SER A 283 -30.15 -15.02 11.27
N ASN A 284 -30.55 -15.51 12.46
CA ASN A 284 -30.39 -14.77 13.71
C ASN A 284 -29.00 -15.01 14.34
N ASN A 285 -28.15 -15.73 13.64
CA ASN A 285 -26.79 -16.00 14.10
C ASN A 285 -25.88 -14.84 13.74
N MET A 286 -25.23 -14.25 14.73
CA MET A 286 -24.33 -13.11 14.58
C MET A 286 -23.13 -13.39 13.64
N PHE A 287 -22.83 -14.66 13.36
CA PHE A 287 -21.74 -15.07 12.45
C PHE A 287 -22.23 -15.40 11.02
N GLU A 288 -23.53 -15.35 10.76
CA GLU A 288 -24.14 -15.68 9.47
C GLU A 288 -24.89 -14.49 8.84
N ALA A 289 -24.90 -13.34 9.53
CA ALA A 289 -25.61 -12.13 9.11
C ALA A 289 -24.76 -11.23 8.17
#